data_99122ef5f798486cfc94866c3106f276
#
_entry.id   99122ef5f798486cfc94866c3106f276
#
_cell.length_a   1.000
_cell.length_b   1.000
_cell.length_c   1.000
_cell.angle_alpha   90.00
_cell.angle_beta   90.00
_cell.angle_gamma   90.00
#
_symmetry.space_group_name_H-M   'P 1'
#
loop_
_entity.id
_entity.type
_entity.pdbx_description
1 polymer ?
#
loop_
_entity_poly.entity_id
_entity_poly.type
_entity_poly.pdbx_seq_one_letter_code
_entity_poly.pdbx_strand_id
1 'polypeptide(L)'
;MSNLKHQRILVKFSGESVAGDDEHGIDPKILDQMASSVASCKELGAQIGIVIGGGNLFRGEKLNKAGMDRVAGDHMGMLATVMNGIAFRDALERAGIKTRVMSAISMSGIVEHYDRRLAIQLLDDGYVVIFTAGTGNPFFTTDTAGCLRAIETQSDLMLKATRVDGVYDSDPEINENAEFFPELSFNDAITKNLKVMDATALTLARDHNLP
;
A
#
# COMPACT_ATOMS: atom_id res chain seq x y z
N MET A 1 -1.45 3.46 -28.37
CA MET A 1 -1.41 2.36 -27.40
C MET A 1 -0.17 2.60 -26.55
N SER A 2 -0.30 2.69 -25.22
CA SER A 2 0.86 2.90 -24.35
C SER A 2 1.80 1.70 -24.45
N ASN A 3 3.10 1.96 -24.57
CA ASN A 3 4.13 0.92 -24.70
C ASN A 3 4.62 0.48 -23.30
N LEU A 4 3.72 0.48 -22.30
CA LEU A 4 4.05 0.11 -20.93
C LEU A 4 4.21 -1.41 -20.82
N LYS A 5 5.29 -1.84 -20.15
CA LYS A 5 5.51 -3.26 -19.82
C LYS A 5 4.42 -3.81 -18.88
N HIS A 6 3.94 -2.97 -17.96
CA HIS A 6 2.88 -3.27 -16.99
C HIS A 6 1.83 -2.17 -17.09
N GLN A 7 0.60 -2.51 -17.43
CA GLN A 7 -0.46 -1.54 -17.66
C GLN A 7 -1.20 -1.20 -16.37
N ARG A 8 -1.51 -2.21 -15.57
CA ARG A 8 -2.16 -2.04 -14.27
C ARG A 8 -1.20 -2.37 -13.15
N ILE A 9 -0.95 -1.41 -12.31
CA ILE A 9 -0.04 -1.55 -11.17
C ILE A 9 -0.78 -1.28 -9.85
N LEU A 10 -0.39 -1.99 -8.81
CA LEU A 10 -0.78 -1.66 -7.45
C LEU A 10 0.45 -1.14 -6.71
N VAL A 11 0.31 0.03 -6.09
CA VAL A 11 1.39 0.64 -5.29
C VAL A 11 1.00 0.62 -3.82
N LYS A 12 1.86 0.02 -3.00
CA LYS A 12 1.70 0.07 -1.54
C LYS A 12 2.62 1.12 -0.94
N PHE A 13 2.04 2.06 -0.23
CA PHE A 13 2.77 3.06 0.55
C PHE A 13 2.75 2.72 2.05
N SER A 14 3.88 2.95 2.74
CA SER A 14 3.90 2.90 4.20
C SER A 14 3.13 4.10 4.77
N GLY A 15 2.38 3.90 5.86
CA GLY A 15 1.78 5.03 6.58
C GLY A 15 2.85 5.99 7.10
N GLU A 16 3.98 5.48 7.53
CA GLU A 16 5.10 6.30 8.05
C GLU A 16 5.64 7.28 7.01
N SER A 17 5.60 6.93 5.72
CA SER A 17 6.02 7.84 4.65
C SER A 17 5.10 9.06 4.48
N VAL A 18 3.90 9.06 5.08
CA VAL A 18 2.94 10.17 5.02
C VAL A 18 3.17 11.22 6.12
N ALA A 19 3.90 10.87 7.17
CA ALA A 19 4.20 11.78 8.28
C ALA A 19 5.29 12.83 7.95
N GLY A 20 6.04 12.63 6.86
CA GLY A 20 7.17 13.49 6.54
C GLY A 20 8.30 13.37 7.57
N ASP A 21 8.82 14.51 7.99
CA ASP A 21 9.88 14.60 9.01
C ASP A 21 9.34 14.39 10.44
N ASP A 22 8.03 14.46 10.63
CA ASP A 22 7.38 14.21 11.91
C ASP A 22 7.23 12.69 12.16
N GLU A 23 7.29 12.28 13.43
CA GLU A 23 7.04 10.88 13.79
C GLU A 23 5.58 10.46 13.64
N HIS A 24 4.64 11.40 13.62
CA HIS A 24 3.20 11.19 13.63
C HIS A 24 2.47 12.24 12.79
N GLY A 25 1.28 11.86 12.33
CA GLY A 25 0.41 12.78 11.60
C GLY A 25 0.42 12.57 10.10
N ILE A 26 -0.10 13.55 9.40
CA ILE A 26 -0.18 13.59 7.93
C ILE A 26 0.45 14.90 7.48
N ASP A 27 1.52 14.83 6.70
CA ASP A 27 2.13 16.01 6.08
C ASP A 27 1.51 16.27 4.69
N PRO A 28 0.80 17.39 4.50
CA PRO A 28 0.21 17.73 3.21
C PRO A 28 1.23 17.85 2.07
N LYS A 29 2.47 18.30 2.36
CA LYS A 29 3.53 18.43 1.34
C LYS A 29 3.96 17.07 0.81
N ILE A 30 4.06 16.08 1.71
CA ILE A 30 4.38 14.70 1.31
C ILE A 30 3.25 14.12 0.46
N LEU A 31 1.99 14.34 0.85
CA LEU A 31 0.86 13.89 0.03
C LEU A 31 0.88 14.54 -1.36
N ASP A 32 1.20 15.83 -1.48
CA ASP A 32 1.31 16.52 -2.76
C ASP A 32 2.47 15.96 -3.63
N GLN A 33 3.61 15.60 -3.02
CA GLN A 33 4.72 14.94 -3.72
C GLN A 33 4.33 13.54 -4.21
N MET A 34 3.66 12.75 -3.36
CA MET A 34 3.14 11.43 -3.73
C MET A 34 2.11 11.56 -4.88
N ALA A 35 1.20 12.54 -4.81
CA ALA A 35 0.22 12.81 -5.86
C ALA A 35 0.90 13.18 -7.19
N SER A 36 1.95 13.98 -7.17
CA SER A 36 2.74 14.34 -8.35
C SER A 36 3.39 13.10 -8.99
N SER A 37 3.92 12.18 -8.18
CA SER A 37 4.49 10.92 -8.67
C SER A 37 3.43 10.02 -9.32
N VAL A 38 2.24 9.95 -8.72
CA VAL A 38 1.10 9.21 -9.29
C VAL A 38 0.64 9.87 -10.60
N ALA A 39 0.60 11.21 -10.67
CA ALA A 39 0.24 11.96 -11.88
C ALA A 39 1.18 11.61 -13.04
N SER A 40 2.49 11.59 -12.82
CA SER A 40 3.48 11.22 -13.83
C SER A 40 3.26 9.81 -14.37
N CYS A 41 2.93 8.85 -13.51
CA CYS A 41 2.60 7.48 -13.94
C CYS A 41 1.29 7.44 -14.74
N LYS A 42 0.29 8.26 -14.36
CA LYS A 42 -0.99 8.37 -15.09
C LYS A 42 -0.79 8.96 -16.50
N GLU A 43 0.07 9.96 -16.67
CA GLU A 43 0.41 10.54 -17.97
C GLU A 43 1.01 9.51 -18.93
N LEU A 44 1.73 8.51 -18.43
CA LEU A 44 2.21 7.38 -19.20
C LEU A 44 1.09 6.39 -19.60
N GLY A 45 -0.10 6.52 -19.05
CA GLY A 45 -1.26 5.67 -19.33
C GLY A 45 -1.44 4.49 -18.38
N ALA A 46 -0.74 4.48 -17.23
CA ALA A 46 -0.90 3.42 -16.24
C ALA A 46 -2.26 3.47 -15.54
N GLN A 47 -2.82 2.31 -15.25
CA GLN A 47 -3.94 2.12 -14.33
C GLN A 47 -3.36 1.88 -12.93
N ILE A 48 -3.80 2.64 -11.93
CA ILE A 48 -3.13 2.67 -10.62
C ILE A 48 -4.11 2.36 -9.51
N GLY A 49 -3.87 1.24 -8.82
CA GLY A 49 -4.43 0.94 -7.51
C GLY A 49 -3.42 1.32 -6.41
N ILE A 50 -3.91 1.79 -5.28
CA ILE A 50 -3.07 2.21 -4.14
C ILE A 50 -3.55 1.51 -2.87
N VAL A 51 -2.61 0.97 -2.09
CA VAL A 51 -2.80 0.58 -0.69
C VAL A 51 -1.93 1.46 0.18
N ILE A 52 -2.48 2.00 1.26
CA ILE A 52 -1.74 2.87 2.17
C ILE A 52 -1.80 2.32 3.60
N GLY A 53 -0.65 2.33 4.31
CA GLY A 53 -0.57 1.94 5.71
C GLY A 53 -1.14 3.01 6.66
N GLY A 54 -1.25 2.67 7.95
CA GLY A 54 -1.76 3.57 9.00
C GLY A 54 -0.75 3.90 10.11
N GLY A 55 0.53 3.49 9.95
CA GLY A 55 1.54 3.54 11.01
C GLY A 55 1.93 4.95 11.49
N ASN A 56 1.66 5.99 10.67
CA ASN A 56 1.83 7.39 11.04
C ASN A 56 0.79 7.90 12.05
N LEU A 57 -0.40 7.32 12.04
CA LEU A 57 -1.49 7.73 12.94
C LEU A 57 -1.65 6.77 14.12
N PHE A 58 -1.42 5.48 13.88
CA PHE A 58 -1.64 4.46 14.91
C PHE A 58 -0.65 3.30 14.78
N ARG A 59 0.08 3.02 15.86
CA ARG A 59 1.02 1.90 15.99
C ARG A 59 0.51 0.92 17.05
N GLY A 60 -0.27 -0.09 16.60
CA GLY A 60 -0.89 -1.10 17.46
C GLY A 60 0.12 -1.87 18.32
N GLU A 61 1.32 -2.12 17.83
CA GLU A 61 2.34 -2.88 18.53
C GLU A 61 2.74 -2.26 19.90
N LYS A 62 2.87 -0.92 19.96
CA LYS A 62 3.18 -0.23 21.23
C LYS A 62 2.06 -0.41 22.27
N LEU A 63 0.81 -0.35 21.82
CA LEU A 63 -0.36 -0.48 22.71
C LEU A 63 -0.64 -1.94 23.09
N ASN A 64 -0.37 -2.88 22.19
CA ASN A 64 -0.45 -4.32 22.51
C ASN A 64 0.54 -4.70 23.62
N LYS A 65 1.76 -4.16 23.57
CA LYS A 65 2.75 -4.32 24.67
C LYS A 65 2.28 -3.72 25.99
N ALA A 66 1.38 -2.73 25.95
CA ALA A 66 0.76 -2.10 27.12
C ALA A 66 -0.55 -2.80 27.56
N GLY A 67 -0.92 -3.96 26.97
CA GLY A 67 -2.08 -4.77 27.37
C GLY A 67 -3.35 -4.54 26.54
N MET A 68 -3.31 -3.75 25.47
CA MET A 68 -4.45 -3.62 24.55
C MET A 68 -4.69 -4.94 23.79
N ASP A 69 -5.95 -5.29 23.60
CA ASP A 69 -6.33 -6.42 22.76
C ASP A 69 -5.82 -6.23 21.31
N ARG A 70 -5.23 -7.27 20.74
CA ARG A 70 -4.65 -7.25 19.40
C ARG A 70 -5.69 -6.92 18.34
N VAL A 71 -6.88 -7.50 18.43
CA VAL A 71 -7.97 -7.28 17.47
C VAL A 71 -8.42 -5.82 17.49
N ALA A 72 -8.57 -5.24 18.69
CA ALA A 72 -8.89 -3.82 18.82
C ALA A 72 -7.80 -2.93 18.21
N GLY A 73 -6.53 -3.23 18.47
CA GLY A 73 -5.40 -2.53 17.87
C GLY A 73 -5.39 -2.60 16.34
N ASP A 74 -5.64 -3.77 15.77
CA ASP A 74 -5.69 -3.96 14.32
C ASP A 74 -6.88 -3.19 13.69
N HIS A 75 -8.05 -3.16 14.33
CA HIS A 75 -9.18 -2.32 13.88
C HIS A 75 -8.83 -0.82 13.90
N MET A 76 -8.15 -0.32 14.94
CA MET A 76 -7.69 1.06 14.97
C MET A 76 -6.69 1.35 13.85
N GLY A 77 -5.78 0.41 13.56
CA GLY A 77 -4.88 0.50 12.40
C GLY A 77 -5.62 0.55 11.07
N MET A 78 -6.69 -0.23 10.91
CA MET A 78 -7.55 -0.17 9.71
C MET A 78 -8.21 1.20 9.56
N LEU A 79 -8.74 1.79 10.64
CA LEU A 79 -9.32 3.13 10.64
C LEU A 79 -8.27 4.20 10.26
N ALA A 80 -7.04 4.06 10.76
CA ALA A 80 -5.93 4.95 10.41
C ALA A 80 -5.63 4.92 8.91
N THR A 81 -5.69 3.75 8.25
CA THR A 81 -5.53 3.68 6.79
C THR A 81 -6.65 4.40 6.03
N VAL A 82 -7.87 4.41 6.55
CA VAL A 82 -8.99 5.13 5.93
C VAL A 82 -8.75 6.64 6.01
N MET A 83 -8.29 7.16 7.15
CA MET A 83 -7.93 8.57 7.29
C MET A 83 -6.85 8.97 6.27
N ASN A 84 -5.79 8.18 6.14
CA ASN A 84 -4.74 8.41 5.15
C ASN A 84 -5.28 8.35 3.71
N GLY A 85 -6.16 7.39 3.42
CA GLY A 85 -6.78 7.25 2.10
C GLY A 85 -7.64 8.46 1.71
N ILE A 86 -8.39 9.01 2.66
CA ILE A 86 -9.20 10.24 2.45
C ILE A 86 -8.28 11.44 2.19
N ALA A 87 -7.23 11.61 3.00
CA ALA A 87 -6.28 12.71 2.82
C ALA A 87 -5.53 12.59 1.47
N PHE A 88 -5.14 11.38 1.08
CA PHE A 88 -4.45 11.17 -0.19
C PHE A 88 -5.38 11.36 -1.40
N ARG A 89 -6.66 10.98 -1.31
CA ARG A 89 -7.65 11.30 -2.33
C ARG A 89 -7.73 12.80 -2.56
N ASP A 90 -7.81 13.61 -1.50
CA ASP A 90 -7.89 15.06 -1.61
C ASP A 90 -6.66 15.64 -2.35
N ALA A 91 -5.44 15.16 -2.04
CA ALA A 91 -4.23 15.57 -2.73
C ALA A 91 -4.24 15.18 -4.22
N LEU A 92 -4.67 13.97 -4.56
CA LEU A 92 -4.79 13.50 -5.94
C LEU A 92 -5.85 14.30 -6.72
N GLU A 93 -6.98 14.60 -6.11
CA GLU A 93 -8.04 15.41 -6.74
C GLU A 93 -7.57 16.86 -6.97
N ARG A 94 -6.82 17.47 -6.04
CA ARG A 94 -6.16 18.77 -6.26
C ARG A 94 -5.16 18.74 -7.41
N ALA A 95 -4.50 17.61 -7.63
CA ALA A 95 -3.62 17.37 -8.79
C ALA A 95 -4.40 17.05 -10.09
N GLY A 96 -5.73 17.10 -10.09
CA GLY A 96 -6.57 16.83 -11.26
C GLY A 96 -6.81 15.36 -11.55
N ILE A 97 -6.47 14.46 -10.64
CA ILE A 97 -6.61 13.01 -10.82
C ILE A 97 -7.93 12.52 -10.24
N LYS A 98 -8.78 11.92 -11.09
CA LYS A 98 -10.01 11.28 -10.63
C LYS A 98 -9.68 10.12 -9.70
N THR A 99 -10.17 10.20 -8.46
CA THR A 99 -9.82 9.24 -7.41
C THR A 99 -11.04 8.70 -6.68
N ARG A 100 -11.00 7.42 -6.30
CA ARG A 100 -12.01 6.78 -5.45
C ARG A 100 -11.34 6.08 -4.29
N VAL A 101 -11.98 6.13 -3.12
CA VAL A 101 -11.52 5.43 -1.92
C VAL A 101 -12.50 4.31 -1.60
N MET A 102 -11.98 3.09 -1.50
CA MET A 102 -12.75 1.92 -1.12
C MET A 102 -12.22 1.33 0.18
N SER A 103 -13.10 0.94 1.07
CA SER A 103 -12.76 0.35 2.37
C SER A 103 -13.20 -1.12 2.45
N ALA A 104 -12.32 -1.97 2.96
CA ALA A 104 -12.63 -3.38 3.24
C ALA A 104 -13.65 -3.56 4.38
N ILE A 105 -13.82 -2.55 5.24
CA ILE A 105 -14.87 -2.50 6.26
C ILE A 105 -15.91 -1.46 5.88
N SER A 106 -17.18 -1.72 6.18
CA SER A 106 -18.28 -0.81 5.81
C SER A 106 -18.24 0.49 6.62
N MET A 107 -18.23 1.64 5.91
CA MET A 107 -18.23 2.99 6.48
C MET A 107 -19.18 3.89 5.69
N SER A 108 -20.48 3.59 5.79
CA SER A 108 -21.52 4.27 5.03
C SER A 108 -21.45 5.80 5.22
N GLY A 109 -21.52 6.53 4.11
CA GLY A 109 -21.47 8.00 4.09
C GLY A 109 -20.07 8.60 4.16
N ILE A 110 -19.01 7.80 4.32
CA ILE A 110 -17.62 8.28 4.39
C ILE A 110 -16.81 7.81 3.18
N VAL A 111 -16.74 6.49 2.96
CA VAL A 111 -16.04 5.87 1.83
C VAL A 111 -16.88 4.71 1.27
N GLU A 112 -16.61 4.33 0.02
CA GLU A 112 -17.29 3.21 -0.61
C GLU A 112 -16.85 1.89 0.02
N HIS A 113 -17.79 0.96 0.15
CA HIS A 113 -17.41 -0.41 0.50
C HIS A 113 -16.70 -1.06 -0.69
N TYR A 114 -15.65 -1.82 -0.41
CA TYR A 114 -14.89 -2.50 -1.45
C TYR A 114 -15.77 -3.48 -2.23
N ASP A 115 -15.85 -3.26 -3.52
CA ASP A 115 -16.41 -4.20 -4.50
C ASP A 115 -15.37 -4.42 -5.61
N ARG A 116 -15.01 -5.67 -5.84
CA ARG A 116 -13.98 -6.05 -6.81
C ARG A 116 -14.34 -5.61 -8.23
N ARG A 117 -15.60 -5.79 -8.64
CA ARG A 117 -16.03 -5.48 -10.01
C ARG A 117 -16.02 -3.98 -10.26
N LEU A 118 -16.52 -3.23 -9.30
CA LEU A 118 -16.48 -1.78 -9.36
C LEU A 118 -15.06 -1.24 -9.35
N ALA A 119 -14.15 -1.83 -8.55
CA ALA A 119 -12.74 -1.44 -8.52
C ALA A 119 -12.06 -1.62 -9.89
N ILE A 120 -12.29 -2.78 -10.55
CA ILE A 120 -11.76 -3.05 -11.91
C ILE A 120 -12.33 -2.03 -12.90
N GLN A 121 -13.64 -1.80 -12.89
CA GLN A 121 -14.29 -0.83 -13.78
C GLN A 121 -13.71 0.57 -13.60
N LEU A 122 -13.55 1.03 -12.37
CA LEU A 122 -12.98 2.36 -12.07
C LEU A 122 -11.54 2.49 -12.59
N LEU A 123 -10.72 1.44 -12.42
CA LEU A 123 -9.36 1.43 -12.96
C LEU A 123 -9.36 1.49 -14.50
N ASP A 124 -10.29 0.77 -15.16
CA ASP A 124 -10.47 0.81 -16.62
C ASP A 124 -10.96 2.18 -17.09
N ASP A 125 -11.83 2.84 -16.33
CA ASP A 125 -12.33 4.19 -16.59
C ASP A 125 -11.30 5.30 -16.27
N GLY A 126 -10.08 4.91 -15.87
CA GLY A 126 -8.95 5.80 -15.64
C GLY A 126 -8.92 6.46 -14.27
N TYR A 127 -9.74 6.04 -13.31
CA TYR A 127 -9.64 6.47 -11.93
C TYR A 127 -8.40 5.86 -11.25
N VAL A 128 -7.85 6.56 -10.27
CA VAL A 128 -7.01 5.97 -9.24
C VAL A 128 -7.93 5.41 -8.15
N VAL A 129 -7.70 4.18 -7.73
CA VAL A 129 -8.48 3.55 -6.66
C VAL A 129 -7.59 3.33 -5.44
N ILE A 130 -7.96 3.93 -4.31
CA ILE A 130 -7.27 3.76 -3.02
C ILE A 130 -8.02 2.73 -2.20
N PHE A 131 -7.34 1.63 -1.86
CA PHE A 131 -7.87 0.56 -1.02
C PHE A 131 -7.45 0.76 0.42
N THR A 132 -8.40 0.85 1.33
CA THR A 132 -8.20 1.12 2.75
C THR A 132 -8.78 0.02 3.63
N ALA A 133 -8.54 0.09 4.95
CA ALA A 133 -8.90 -0.91 5.94
C ALA A 133 -8.23 -2.28 5.71
N GLY A 134 -7.10 -2.32 5.00
CA GLY A 134 -6.30 -3.52 4.82
C GLY A 134 -7.08 -4.64 4.12
N THR A 135 -7.04 -5.84 4.70
CA THR A 135 -7.85 -6.99 4.26
C THR A 135 -9.28 -6.97 4.79
N GLY A 136 -9.58 -6.09 5.75
CA GLY A 136 -10.82 -6.12 6.54
C GLY A 136 -10.80 -7.11 7.71
N ASN A 137 -9.69 -7.83 7.89
CA ASN A 137 -9.52 -8.83 8.94
C ASN A 137 -8.30 -8.49 9.81
N PRO A 138 -8.39 -8.67 11.16
CA PRO A 138 -7.24 -8.59 12.05
C PRO A 138 -6.14 -9.57 11.66
N PHE A 139 -4.94 -9.37 12.22
CA PHE A 139 -3.74 -10.21 12.07
C PHE A 139 -3.02 -10.11 10.72
N PHE A 140 -3.54 -9.39 9.74
CA PHE A 140 -2.89 -9.17 8.45
C PHE A 140 -2.28 -7.77 8.34
N THR A 141 -1.17 -7.68 7.61
CA THR A 141 -0.52 -6.39 7.33
C THR A 141 -1.08 -5.73 6.07
N THR A 142 -0.68 -4.48 5.83
CA THR A 142 -1.00 -3.78 4.58
C THR A 142 -0.18 -4.30 3.38
N ASP A 143 0.92 -5.04 3.59
CA ASP A 143 1.63 -5.74 2.51
C ASP A 143 0.79 -6.92 2.00
N THR A 144 0.23 -7.74 2.91
CA THR A 144 -0.75 -8.77 2.55
C THR A 144 -1.97 -8.18 1.83
N ALA A 145 -2.49 -7.05 2.32
CA ALA A 145 -3.61 -6.36 1.67
C ALA A 145 -3.25 -5.90 0.26
N GLY A 146 -2.02 -5.37 0.05
CA GLY A 146 -1.51 -4.97 -1.25
C GLY A 146 -1.52 -6.14 -2.24
N CYS A 147 -0.93 -7.27 -1.87
CA CYS A 147 -0.93 -8.47 -2.72
C CYS A 147 -2.36 -8.95 -3.03
N LEU A 148 -3.24 -8.99 -2.02
CA LEU A 148 -4.63 -9.41 -2.20
C LEU A 148 -5.37 -8.51 -3.20
N ARG A 149 -5.30 -7.18 -3.03
CA ARG A 149 -5.95 -6.23 -3.93
C ARG A 149 -5.35 -6.27 -5.34
N ALA A 150 -4.02 -6.44 -5.47
CA ALA A 150 -3.37 -6.59 -6.77
C ALA A 150 -3.91 -7.80 -7.54
N ILE A 151 -4.01 -8.95 -6.87
CA ILE A 151 -4.54 -10.19 -7.46
C ILE A 151 -6.02 -10.02 -7.84
N GLU A 152 -6.84 -9.51 -6.92
CA GLU A 152 -8.28 -9.32 -7.13
C GLU A 152 -8.58 -8.35 -8.27
N THR A 153 -7.79 -7.29 -8.41
CA THR A 153 -7.96 -6.28 -9.48
C THR A 153 -7.18 -6.59 -10.74
N GLN A 154 -6.54 -7.77 -10.81
CA GLN A 154 -5.78 -8.21 -11.98
C GLN A 154 -4.63 -7.25 -12.34
N SER A 155 -3.90 -6.80 -11.34
CA SER A 155 -2.71 -5.96 -11.53
C SER A 155 -1.55 -6.80 -12.07
N ASP A 156 -0.79 -6.24 -13.00
CA ASP A 156 0.37 -6.89 -13.63
C ASP A 156 1.60 -6.88 -12.71
N LEU A 157 1.60 -5.97 -11.73
CA LEU A 157 2.74 -5.72 -10.85
C LEU A 157 2.26 -5.10 -9.53
N MET A 158 2.88 -5.51 -8.42
CA MET A 158 2.77 -4.83 -7.13
C MET A 158 4.08 -4.16 -6.77
N LEU A 159 4.04 -2.86 -6.50
CA LEU A 159 5.17 -2.06 -6.05
C LEU A 159 5.03 -1.73 -4.57
N LYS A 160 6.07 -1.98 -3.78
CA LYS A 160 6.18 -1.46 -2.43
C LYS A 160 7.07 -0.21 -2.46
N ALA A 161 6.48 0.95 -2.24
CA ALA A 161 7.23 2.19 -2.13
C ALA A 161 7.99 2.22 -0.79
N THR A 162 9.31 2.37 -0.87
CA THR A 162 10.22 2.35 0.27
C THR A 162 11.19 3.53 0.20
N ARG A 163 11.93 3.78 1.30
CA ARG A 163 13.00 4.79 1.35
C ARG A 163 14.34 4.27 0.86
N VAL A 164 14.44 2.95 0.65
CA VAL A 164 15.66 2.28 0.17
C VAL A 164 15.47 1.77 -1.25
N ASP A 165 16.56 1.54 -1.97
CA ASP A 165 16.55 1.24 -3.42
C ASP A 165 15.95 -0.12 -3.79
N GLY A 166 15.75 -1.01 -2.82
CA GLY A 166 15.13 -2.31 -3.05
C GLY A 166 15.32 -3.27 -1.88
N VAL A 167 15.50 -4.55 -2.19
CA VAL A 167 15.64 -5.62 -1.20
C VAL A 167 17.09 -5.83 -0.83
N TYR A 168 17.36 -5.91 0.48
CA TYR A 168 18.68 -6.18 1.05
C TYR A 168 18.61 -7.38 2.01
N ASP A 169 19.76 -7.98 2.30
CA ASP A 169 19.90 -9.04 3.30
C ASP A 169 19.68 -8.55 4.73
N SER A 170 19.98 -7.28 4.96
CA SER A 170 19.82 -6.57 6.23
C SER A 170 19.44 -5.11 5.95
N ASP A 171 19.08 -4.35 7.00
CA ASP A 171 18.67 -2.95 6.84
C ASP A 171 19.88 -2.08 6.44
N PRO A 172 19.91 -1.49 5.22
CA PRO A 172 21.02 -0.66 4.77
C PRO A 172 21.13 0.68 5.51
N GLU A 173 20.09 1.14 6.19
CA GLU A 173 20.15 2.34 7.04
C GLU A 173 20.92 2.07 8.35
N ILE A 174 21.08 0.79 8.74
CA ILE A 174 21.78 0.37 9.97
C ILE A 174 23.12 -0.31 9.64
N ASN A 175 23.14 -1.12 8.57
CA ASN A 175 24.32 -1.89 8.17
C ASN A 175 24.82 -1.41 6.81
N GLU A 176 25.93 -0.66 6.81
CA GLU A 176 26.57 -0.15 5.58
C GLU A 176 27.07 -1.26 4.64
N ASN A 177 27.22 -2.49 5.13
CA ASN A 177 27.61 -3.65 4.33
C ASN A 177 26.43 -4.51 3.88
N ALA A 178 25.19 -3.99 3.96
CA ALA A 178 24.00 -4.71 3.51
C ALA A 178 24.12 -5.06 2.01
N GLU A 179 23.89 -6.33 1.67
CA GLU A 179 23.93 -6.82 0.30
C GLU A 179 22.60 -6.54 -0.41
N PHE A 180 22.66 -5.82 -1.52
CA PHE A 180 21.51 -5.54 -2.37
C PHE A 180 21.20 -6.70 -3.31
N PHE A 181 19.92 -7.09 -3.40
CA PHE A 181 19.43 -8.08 -4.34
C PHE A 181 18.71 -7.39 -5.51
N PRO A 182 19.31 -7.30 -6.71
CA PRO A 182 18.65 -6.72 -7.89
C PRO A 182 17.49 -7.57 -8.39
N GLU A 183 17.58 -8.88 -8.18
CA GLU A 183 16.54 -9.86 -8.46
C GLU A 183 16.52 -10.91 -7.34
N LEU A 184 15.32 -11.30 -6.93
CA LEU A 184 15.13 -12.26 -5.85
C LEU A 184 13.85 -13.07 -6.07
N SER A 185 13.93 -14.39 -5.93
CA SER A 185 12.72 -15.22 -5.95
C SER A 185 11.95 -15.13 -4.62
N PHE A 186 10.64 -15.32 -4.66
CA PHE A 186 9.84 -15.40 -3.44
C PHE A 186 10.31 -16.52 -2.49
N ASN A 187 10.73 -17.65 -3.05
CA ASN A 187 11.26 -18.76 -2.24
C ASN A 187 12.57 -18.37 -1.53
N ASP A 188 13.46 -17.65 -2.20
CA ASP A 188 14.69 -17.16 -1.56
C ASP A 188 14.38 -16.14 -0.47
N ALA A 189 13.46 -15.21 -0.72
CA ALA A 189 13.03 -14.23 0.27
C ALA A 189 12.46 -14.91 1.53
N ILE A 190 11.63 -15.94 1.35
CA ILE A 190 11.03 -16.71 2.43
C ILE A 190 12.12 -17.53 3.16
N THR A 191 12.97 -18.26 2.44
CA THR A 191 13.99 -19.14 3.01
C THR A 191 15.05 -18.34 3.78
N LYS A 192 15.45 -17.19 3.24
CA LYS A 192 16.40 -16.27 3.90
C LYS A 192 15.75 -15.42 4.99
N ASN A 193 14.42 -15.55 5.19
CA ASN A 193 13.65 -14.76 6.16
C ASN A 193 13.87 -13.23 6.02
N LEU A 194 13.91 -12.75 4.77
CA LEU A 194 14.10 -11.33 4.50
C LEU A 194 12.88 -10.52 4.94
N LYS A 195 13.13 -9.39 5.60
CA LYS A 195 12.07 -8.55 6.19
C LYS A 195 11.48 -7.52 5.21
N VAL A 196 11.48 -7.83 3.93
CA VAL A 196 10.93 -6.92 2.90
C VAL A 196 9.41 -6.82 2.97
N MET A 197 8.75 -7.95 3.21
CA MET A 197 7.30 -8.07 3.39
C MET A 197 7.02 -9.17 4.40
N ASP A 198 5.80 -9.24 4.92
CA ASP A 198 5.41 -10.38 5.75
C ASP A 198 5.29 -11.67 4.92
N ALA A 199 5.47 -12.82 5.59
CA ALA A 199 5.49 -14.13 4.93
C ALA A 199 4.17 -14.46 4.21
N THR A 200 3.04 -13.97 4.71
CA THR A 200 1.72 -14.15 4.08
C THR A 200 1.67 -13.43 2.74
N ALA A 201 2.15 -12.18 2.68
CA ALA A 201 2.24 -11.40 1.45
C ALA A 201 3.15 -12.08 0.41
N LEU A 202 4.35 -12.53 0.82
CA LEU A 202 5.28 -13.23 -0.07
C LEU A 202 4.68 -14.53 -0.62
N THR A 203 4.02 -15.32 0.23
CA THR A 203 3.39 -16.58 -0.17
C THR A 203 2.23 -16.32 -1.14
N LEU A 204 1.37 -15.33 -0.85
CA LEU A 204 0.25 -14.97 -1.69
C LEU A 204 0.70 -14.50 -3.08
N ALA A 205 1.72 -13.64 -3.12
CA ALA A 205 2.28 -13.14 -4.39
C ALA A 205 2.90 -14.29 -5.21
N ARG A 206 3.67 -15.19 -4.56
CA ARG A 206 4.26 -16.38 -5.20
C ARG A 206 3.20 -17.27 -5.82
N ASP A 207 2.17 -17.65 -5.06
CA ASP A 207 1.17 -18.63 -5.46
C ASP A 207 0.28 -18.12 -6.60
N HIS A 208 0.21 -16.80 -6.78
CA HIS A 208 -0.53 -16.14 -7.85
C HIS A 208 0.37 -15.55 -8.96
N ASN A 209 1.69 -15.80 -8.93
CA ASN A 209 2.66 -15.26 -9.88
C ASN A 209 2.57 -13.74 -10.03
N LEU A 210 2.37 -13.01 -8.94
CA LEU A 210 2.32 -11.55 -8.90
C LEU A 210 3.73 -11.01 -8.66
N PRO A 211 4.37 -10.40 -9.66
CA PRO A 211 5.71 -9.79 -9.46
C PRO A 211 5.64 -8.52 -8.62
#